data_b2edf34d84aaf67e3417938e53c557c9
#
_entry.id   b2edf34d84aaf67e3417938e53c557c9
#
_cell.length_a   1.000
_cell.length_b   1.000
_cell.length_c   1.000
_cell.angle_alpha   90.00
_cell.angle_beta   90.00
_cell.angle_gamma   90.00
#
_symmetry.space_group_name_H-M   'P 1'
#
loop_
_entity.id
_entity.type
_entity.pdbx_description
1 polymer ?
#
loop_
_entity_poly.entity_id
_entity_poly.type
_entity_poly.pdbx_seq_one_letter_code
_entity_poly.pdbx_strand_id
1 'polypeptide(L)'
;MKIKYLLLAIAFVLGSFSANAVKIPVIVKDSTSPFWQIVLDGGCTAGAELGIEVPLLGPTSEADIAGQINVLEDAVAGGADAIVIAATSFEGLGAPIDEAAKSVPVVVIDSIADSKNHASFMTTNNVEGGRMGCQHMVDLIAEKHGAPEGEVAIVNYGAGPSSLRDRIQGCNEVLDSYPGIELVATKVGDFTTTRQLNDSLDLITTFPNLRGIFDDALFGGLGTGQALKETGKADDIIAVTFDSSDELINYINDGTLKGLIIQDPWGMGNMGVKGAFDAMNGKALPAFTDTGATLVTADNIKNADIDAKLNPSLDCKP
;
A
#
# COMPACT_ATOMS: atom_id res chain seq x y z
N MET A 1 53.72 58.19 36.68
CA MET A 1 53.62 56.76 36.32
C MET A 1 52.18 56.47 35.94
N LYS A 2 51.83 56.37 34.63
CA LYS A 2 50.49 56.16 34.17
C LYS A 2 50.42 54.72 33.59
N ILE A 3 49.72 53.82 34.30
CA ILE A 3 49.47 52.43 33.90
C ILE A 3 48.34 52.48 32.91
N LYS A 4 48.52 52.03 31.63
CA LYS A 4 47.50 51.82 30.64
C LYS A 4 46.99 50.40 30.75
N TYR A 5 45.77 50.24 31.11
CA TYR A 5 45.08 48.94 31.05
C TYR A 5 44.67 48.66 29.59
N LEU A 6 45.23 47.59 29.00
CA LEU A 6 44.86 47.08 27.69
C LEU A 6 43.73 46.05 27.89
N LEU A 7 42.50 46.43 27.61
CA LEU A 7 41.34 45.51 27.59
C LEU A 7 41.39 44.70 26.27
N LEU A 8 41.71 43.41 26.40
CA LEU A 8 41.65 42.45 25.32
C LEU A 8 40.20 42.00 25.17
N ALA A 9 39.45 42.49 24.17
CA ALA A 9 38.12 42.00 23.84
C ALA A 9 38.26 40.70 23.04
N ILE A 10 37.95 39.55 23.68
CA ILE A 10 37.81 38.26 23.00
C ILE A 10 36.43 38.25 22.34
N ALA A 11 36.38 38.43 21.02
CA ALA A 11 35.19 38.24 20.23
C ALA A 11 34.93 36.73 20.09
N PHE A 12 33.93 36.23 20.83
CA PHE A 12 33.38 34.88 20.63
C PHE A 12 32.59 34.88 19.34
N VAL A 13 33.20 34.38 18.26
CA VAL A 13 32.48 34.11 17.00
C VAL A 13 31.61 32.88 17.26
N LEU A 14 30.36 33.10 17.63
CA LEU A 14 29.30 32.06 17.59
C LEU A 14 29.06 31.73 16.11
N GLY A 15 29.80 30.74 15.60
CA GLY A 15 29.49 30.11 14.32
C GLY A 15 28.10 29.48 14.46
N SER A 16 27.10 30.09 13.82
CA SER A 16 25.80 29.44 13.63
C SER A 16 26.03 28.20 12.77
N PHE A 17 26.22 27.05 13.38
CA PHE A 17 26.02 25.78 12.71
C PHE A 17 24.54 25.77 12.34
N SER A 18 24.18 26.03 11.10
CA SER A 18 22.90 25.58 10.56
C SER A 18 22.94 24.07 10.62
N ALA A 19 22.38 23.48 11.68
CA ALA A 19 22.05 22.07 11.65
C ALA A 19 21.09 21.89 10.47
N ASN A 20 21.51 21.18 9.43
CA ASN A 20 20.58 20.76 8.38
C ASN A 20 19.47 20.00 9.07
N ALA A 21 18.21 20.31 8.75
CA ALA A 21 17.08 19.54 9.24
C ALA A 21 17.24 18.09 8.79
N VAL A 22 16.98 17.15 9.69
CA VAL A 22 16.96 15.72 9.35
C VAL A 22 15.96 15.51 8.22
N LYS A 23 16.34 14.73 7.20
CA LYS A 23 15.59 14.55 5.97
C LYS A 23 15.29 13.06 5.72
N ILE A 24 14.03 12.68 5.79
CA ILE A 24 13.56 11.29 5.61
C ILE A 24 12.49 11.25 4.51
N PRO A 25 12.86 11.06 3.22
CA PRO A 25 11.88 10.93 2.15
C PRO A 25 11.03 9.67 2.29
N VAL A 26 9.74 9.80 1.92
CA VAL A 26 8.81 8.70 1.72
C VAL A 26 8.60 8.52 0.22
N ILE A 27 8.98 7.36 -0.31
CA ILE A 27 8.94 7.02 -1.74
C ILE A 27 7.83 5.98 -1.95
N VAL A 28 6.74 6.42 -2.56
CA VAL A 28 5.57 5.57 -2.88
C VAL A 28 5.65 4.99 -4.29
N LYS A 29 4.70 4.10 -4.64
CA LYS A 29 4.66 3.47 -5.97
C LYS A 29 3.96 4.33 -7.02
N ASP A 30 2.97 5.15 -6.60
CA ASP A 30 2.21 6.07 -7.45
C ASP A 30 1.80 7.30 -6.64
N SER A 31 2.43 8.43 -6.93
CA SER A 31 2.16 9.70 -6.23
C SER A 31 0.79 10.31 -6.55
N THR A 32 0.01 9.75 -7.47
CA THR A 32 -1.30 10.24 -7.88
C THR A 32 -2.47 9.43 -7.32
N SER A 33 -2.23 8.21 -6.87
CA SER A 33 -3.26 7.31 -6.34
C SER A 33 -3.75 7.74 -4.96
N PRO A 34 -5.07 7.68 -4.69
CA PRO A 34 -5.64 8.00 -3.38
C PRO A 34 -5.03 7.20 -2.22
N PHE A 35 -4.77 5.91 -2.41
CA PHE A 35 -4.11 5.06 -1.41
C PHE A 35 -2.75 5.63 -1.01
N TRP A 36 -1.93 6.00 -1.99
CA TRP A 36 -0.60 6.54 -1.74
C TRP A 36 -0.62 7.94 -1.16
N GLN A 37 -1.64 8.75 -1.44
CA GLN A 37 -1.82 10.04 -0.78
C GLN A 37 -2.05 9.88 0.73
N ILE A 38 -2.76 8.84 1.16
CA ILE A 38 -2.96 8.52 2.58
C ILE A 38 -1.63 8.11 3.24
N VAL A 39 -0.81 7.29 2.56
CA VAL A 39 0.54 6.92 3.04
C VAL A 39 1.41 8.16 3.21
N LEU A 40 1.41 9.06 2.21
CA LEU A 40 2.19 10.29 2.22
C LEU A 40 1.76 11.22 3.36
N ASP A 41 0.45 11.34 3.63
CA ASP A 41 -0.07 12.13 4.76
C ASP A 41 0.39 11.59 6.10
N GLY A 42 0.35 10.27 6.29
CA GLY A 42 0.88 9.62 7.49
C GLY A 42 2.36 9.90 7.71
N GLY A 43 3.17 9.83 6.63
CA GLY A 43 4.60 10.18 6.66
C GLY A 43 4.85 11.66 6.98
N CYS A 44 4.10 12.57 6.33
CA CYS A 44 4.13 14.00 6.57
C CYS A 44 3.80 14.33 8.05
N THR A 45 2.76 13.71 8.59
CA THR A 45 2.36 13.89 9.99
C THR A 45 3.47 13.44 10.95
N ALA A 46 4.10 12.30 10.71
CA ALA A 46 5.26 11.87 11.51
C ALA A 46 6.42 12.87 11.43
N GLY A 47 6.67 13.44 10.24
CA GLY A 47 7.67 14.50 10.06
C GLY A 47 7.38 15.72 10.92
N ALA A 48 6.14 16.20 10.93
CA ALA A 48 5.71 17.33 11.75
C ALA A 48 5.86 17.03 13.25
N GLU A 49 5.49 15.84 13.72
CA GLU A 49 5.64 15.41 15.11
C GLU A 49 7.11 15.32 15.56
N LEU A 50 8.01 14.90 14.67
CA LEU A 50 9.43 14.75 14.93
C LEU A 50 10.23 16.04 14.68
N GLY A 51 9.64 17.05 14.03
CA GLY A 51 10.32 18.29 13.63
C GLY A 51 11.38 18.07 12.56
N ILE A 52 11.14 17.18 11.60
CA ILE A 52 12.04 16.81 10.51
C ILE A 52 11.42 17.09 9.14
N GLU A 53 12.25 17.13 8.10
CA GLU A 53 11.80 17.24 6.72
C GLU A 53 11.44 15.85 6.17
N VAL A 54 10.23 15.71 5.60
CA VAL A 54 9.77 14.49 4.96
C VAL A 54 9.36 14.79 3.51
N PRO A 55 10.29 14.69 2.54
CA PRO A 55 9.95 14.78 1.13
C PRO A 55 9.01 13.66 0.71
N LEU A 56 7.92 14.02 0.04
CA LEU A 56 6.89 13.10 -0.43
C LEU A 56 7.15 12.83 -1.92
N LEU A 57 7.64 11.63 -2.25
CA LEU A 57 8.20 11.29 -3.56
C LEU A 57 7.55 10.03 -4.12
N GLY A 58 7.63 9.87 -5.46
CA GLY A 58 7.22 8.67 -6.16
C GLY A 58 7.00 8.94 -7.64
N PRO A 59 7.02 7.91 -8.48
CA PRO A 59 6.56 8.01 -9.86
C PRO A 59 5.06 8.28 -9.91
N THR A 60 4.53 8.49 -11.11
CA THR A 60 3.08 8.71 -11.36
C THR A 60 2.37 7.44 -11.85
N SER A 61 3.03 6.29 -11.72
CA SER A 61 2.47 4.98 -12.09
C SER A 61 3.25 3.86 -11.41
N GLU A 62 2.57 2.85 -10.90
CA GLU A 62 3.20 1.64 -10.35
C GLU A 62 3.96 0.81 -11.41
N ALA A 63 3.69 1.04 -12.70
CA ALA A 63 4.43 0.42 -13.80
C ALA A 63 5.84 1.04 -14.03
N ASP A 64 6.13 2.22 -13.48
CA ASP A 64 7.38 2.95 -13.72
C ASP A 64 8.48 2.55 -12.72
N ILE A 65 8.97 1.32 -12.84
CA ILE A 65 10.05 0.79 -12.01
C ILE A 65 11.32 1.63 -12.14
N ALA A 66 11.69 2.02 -13.37
CA ALA A 66 12.90 2.81 -13.61
C ALA A 66 12.80 4.22 -12.98
N GLY A 67 11.62 4.84 -13.08
CA GLY A 67 11.35 6.12 -12.42
C GLY A 67 11.47 6.02 -10.90
N GLN A 68 10.99 4.93 -10.28
CA GLN A 68 11.14 4.75 -8.83
C GLN A 68 12.60 4.53 -8.42
N ILE A 69 13.39 3.79 -9.21
CA ILE A 69 14.84 3.64 -8.97
C ILE A 69 15.54 5.00 -9.00
N ASN A 70 15.27 5.82 -10.02
CA ASN A 70 15.85 7.15 -10.12
C ASN A 70 15.48 8.04 -8.91
N VAL A 71 14.21 8.00 -8.47
CA VAL A 71 13.76 8.73 -7.28
C VAL A 71 14.51 8.29 -6.02
N LEU A 72 14.76 6.97 -5.86
CA LEU A 72 15.52 6.44 -4.73
C LEU A 72 16.98 6.92 -4.77
N GLU A 73 17.64 6.82 -5.93
CA GLU A 73 19.02 7.25 -6.11
C GLU A 73 19.18 8.76 -5.89
N ASP A 74 18.25 9.56 -6.43
CA ASP A 74 18.22 11.01 -6.23
C ASP A 74 18.01 11.39 -4.75
N ALA A 75 17.18 10.65 -4.02
CA ALA A 75 16.97 10.86 -2.60
C ALA A 75 18.26 10.63 -1.79
N VAL A 76 19.00 9.56 -2.07
CA VAL A 76 20.31 9.28 -1.45
C VAL A 76 21.31 10.36 -1.81
N ALA A 77 21.44 10.70 -3.10
CA ALA A 77 22.36 11.75 -3.57
C ALA A 77 22.01 13.15 -3.03
N GLY A 78 20.72 13.39 -2.80
CA GLY A 78 20.17 14.60 -2.20
C GLY A 78 20.35 14.73 -0.69
N GLY A 79 21.08 13.79 -0.06
CA GLY A 79 21.45 13.83 1.35
C GLY A 79 20.32 13.43 2.30
N ALA A 80 19.52 12.41 1.94
CA ALA A 80 18.60 11.78 2.88
C ALA A 80 19.37 11.15 4.05
N ASP A 81 18.87 11.30 5.28
CA ASP A 81 19.43 10.69 6.49
C ASP A 81 18.91 9.27 6.75
N ALA A 82 17.71 8.98 6.24
CA ALA A 82 17.09 7.65 6.15
C ALA A 82 16.04 7.67 5.05
N ILE A 83 15.52 6.52 4.64
CA ILE A 83 14.54 6.40 3.56
C ILE A 83 13.39 5.49 3.98
N VAL A 84 12.17 5.85 3.60
CA VAL A 84 10.99 4.99 3.61
C VAL A 84 10.59 4.71 2.17
N ILE A 85 10.39 3.44 1.79
CA ILE A 85 10.06 3.08 0.41
C ILE A 85 9.05 1.91 0.33
N ALA A 86 8.07 2.04 -0.55
CA ALA A 86 7.21 0.94 -0.99
C ALA A 86 7.69 0.48 -2.38
N ALA A 87 8.15 -0.77 -2.52
CA ALA A 87 8.75 -1.22 -3.77
C ALA A 87 7.71 -1.55 -4.86
N THR A 88 7.82 -0.94 -6.05
CA THR A 88 6.98 -1.26 -7.23
C THR A 88 7.30 -2.65 -7.81
N SER A 89 8.51 -3.17 -7.59
CA SER A 89 8.93 -4.48 -8.09
C SER A 89 9.76 -5.22 -7.05
N PHE A 90 9.37 -6.48 -6.79
CA PHE A 90 10.14 -7.35 -5.89
C PHE A 90 11.58 -7.53 -6.39
N GLU A 91 11.75 -7.86 -7.67
CA GLU A 91 13.06 -8.12 -8.26
C GLU A 91 13.81 -6.82 -8.59
N GLY A 92 13.11 -5.84 -9.19
CA GLY A 92 13.74 -4.63 -9.73
C GLY A 92 14.30 -3.69 -8.66
N LEU A 93 13.68 -3.61 -7.49
CA LEU A 93 14.09 -2.71 -6.40
C LEU A 93 15.07 -3.36 -5.40
N GLY A 94 15.33 -4.66 -5.47
CA GLY A 94 16.20 -5.35 -4.51
C GLY A 94 17.61 -4.77 -4.44
N ALA A 95 18.31 -4.76 -5.56
CA ALA A 95 19.68 -4.23 -5.64
C ALA A 95 19.75 -2.70 -5.39
N PRO A 96 18.87 -1.84 -5.94
CA PRO A 96 18.82 -0.42 -5.60
C PRO A 96 18.62 -0.14 -4.10
N ILE A 97 17.74 -0.87 -3.43
CA ILE A 97 17.52 -0.74 -1.97
C ILE A 97 18.78 -1.17 -1.20
N ASP A 98 19.41 -2.28 -1.60
CA ASP A 98 20.67 -2.74 -0.97
C ASP A 98 21.80 -1.73 -1.16
N GLU A 99 21.85 -1.02 -2.31
CA GLU A 99 22.84 0.03 -2.53
C GLU A 99 22.58 1.26 -1.66
N ALA A 100 21.32 1.72 -1.58
CA ALA A 100 20.92 2.82 -0.71
C ALA A 100 21.22 2.51 0.76
N ALA A 101 20.97 1.27 1.20
CA ALA A 101 21.20 0.79 2.56
C ALA A 101 22.67 0.78 3.01
N LYS A 102 23.63 0.91 2.08
CA LYS A 102 25.05 1.10 2.43
C LYS A 102 25.32 2.50 2.96
N SER A 103 24.49 3.46 2.62
CA SER A 103 24.67 4.89 2.96
C SER A 103 23.75 5.32 4.09
N VAL A 104 22.50 4.89 4.08
CA VAL A 104 21.45 5.32 5.04
C VAL A 104 20.51 4.15 5.39
N PRO A 105 19.89 4.13 6.57
CA PRO A 105 18.85 3.14 6.89
C PRO A 105 17.68 3.25 5.91
N VAL A 106 17.19 2.08 5.44
CA VAL A 106 16.01 1.99 4.57
C VAL A 106 14.93 1.17 5.27
N VAL A 107 13.78 1.78 5.52
CA VAL A 107 12.57 1.08 5.99
C VAL A 107 11.68 0.83 4.78
N VAL A 108 11.29 -0.43 4.60
CA VAL A 108 10.38 -0.83 3.53
C VAL A 108 8.96 -0.88 4.07
N ILE A 109 8.00 -0.33 3.32
CA ILE A 109 6.58 -0.37 3.66
C ILE A 109 5.78 -1.04 2.54
N ASP A 110 4.56 -1.48 2.80
CA ASP A 110 3.59 -2.06 1.86
C ASP A 110 4.12 -3.29 1.09
N SER A 111 5.09 -3.14 0.20
CA SER A 111 5.64 -4.20 -0.63
C SER A 111 7.15 -4.30 -0.47
N ILE A 112 7.63 -5.48 -0.14
CA ILE A 112 9.07 -5.77 -0.01
C ILE A 112 9.69 -5.99 -1.40
N ALA A 113 10.97 -5.65 -1.52
CA ALA A 113 11.84 -6.05 -2.62
C ALA A 113 12.77 -7.21 -2.19
N ASP A 114 13.45 -7.87 -3.15
CA ASP A 114 14.50 -8.87 -2.87
C ASP A 114 15.78 -8.20 -2.35
N SER A 115 15.62 -7.38 -1.30
CA SER A 115 16.68 -6.70 -0.57
C SER A 115 17.08 -7.50 0.67
N LYS A 116 18.37 -7.49 1.00
CA LYS A 116 18.94 -8.18 2.18
C LYS A 116 19.30 -7.20 3.30
N ASN A 117 19.30 -5.90 3.04
CA ASN A 117 19.90 -4.89 3.93
C ASN A 117 18.91 -3.81 4.40
N HIS A 118 17.61 -3.93 4.12
CA HIS A 118 16.62 -3.03 4.70
C HIS A 118 16.53 -3.18 6.23
N ALA A 119 16.24 -2.10 6.93
CA ALA A 119 16.22 -2.06 8.40
C ALA A 119 14.97 -2.70 9.02
N SER A 120 13.83 -2.62 8.33
CA SER A 120 12.53 -3.16 8.76
C SER A 120 11.58 -3.23 7.57
N PHE A 121 10.59 -4.13 7.65
CA PHE A 121 9.46 -4.19 6.72
C PHE A 121 8.14 -4.05 7.49
N MET A 122 7.36 -3.02 7.15
CA MET A 122 6.09 -2.66 7.81
C MET A 122 4.97 -2.70 6.78
N THR A 123 4.04 -3.65 6.90
CA THR A 123 3.01 -3.90 5.89
C THR A 123 1.83 -4.65 6.46
N THR A 124 0.73 -4.70 5.72
CA THR A 124 -0.36 -5.66 5.92
C THR A 124 0.15 -7.08 5.72
N ASN A 125 -0.29 -8.04 6.54
CA ASN A 125 -0.13 -9.46 6.23
C ASN A 125 -0.99 -9.79 4.99
N ASN A 126 -0.40 -9.61 3.79
CA ASN A 126 -1.09 -9.70 2.53
C ASN A 126 -1.60 -11.12 2.21
N VAL A 127 -0.91 -12.17 2.68
CA VAL A 127 -1.41 -13.55 2.55
C VAL A 127 -2.69 -13.73 3.35
N GLU A 128 -2.72 -13.23 4.59
CA GLU A 128 -3.93 -13.29 5.43
C GLU A 128 -5.05 -12.42 4.88
N GLY A 129 -4.73 -11.23 4.35
CA GLY A 129 -5.71 -10.38 3.67
C GLY A 129 -6.34 -11.06 2.45
N GLY A 130 -5.53 -11.77 1.64
CA GLY A 130 -6.02 -12.57 0.52
C GLY A 130 -6.92 -13.73 0.96
N ARG A 131 -6.53 -14.45 2.04
CA ARG A 131 -7.40 -15.47 2.65
C ARG A 131 -8.73 -14.89 3.12
N MET A 132 -8.68 -13.75 3.84
CA MET A 132 -9.88 -13.09 4.37
C MET A 132 -10.86 -12.72 3.25
N GLY A 133 -10.39 -12.14 2.15
CA GLY A 133 -11.23 -11.76 1.01
C GLY A 133 -11.83 -12.96 0.30
N CYS A 134 -11.02 -13.95 -0.02
CA CYS A 134 -11.50 -15.16 -0.71
C CYS A 134 -12.37 -16.04 0.18
N GLN A 135 -12.10 -16.14 1.49
CA GLN A 135 -12.98 -16.84 2.40
C GLN A 135 -14.37 -16.20 2.45
N HIS A 136 -14.41 -14.86 2.57
CA HIS A 136 -15.68 -14.14 2.54
C HIS A 136 -16.44 -14.36 1.21
N MET A 137 -15.75 -14.33 0.08
CA MET A 137 -16.35 -14.64 -1.23
C MET A 137 -16.95 -16.05 -1.25
N VAL A 138 -16.21 -17.06 -0.80
CA VAL A 138 -16.67 -18.48 -0.77
C VAL A 138 -17.83 -18.67 0.20
N ASP A 139 -17.82 -18.03 1.36
CA ASP A 139 -18.91 -18.10 2.35
C ASP A 139 -20.21 -17.53 1.75
N LEU A 140 -20.15 -16.39 1.06
CA LEU A 140 -21.31 -15.82 0.38
C LEU A 140 -21.80 -16.65 -0.80
N ILE A 141 -20.90 -17.31 -1.55
CA ILE A 141 -21.28 -18.29 -2.58
C ILE A 141 -22.04 -19.45 -1.95
N ALA A 142 -21.54 -19.99 -0.83
CA ALA A 142 -22.19 -21.08 -0.11
C ALA A 142 -23.56 -20.67 0.45
N GLU A 143 -23.68 -19.47 1.01
CA GLU A 143 -24.96 -18.93 1.50
C GLU A 143 -25.97 -18.80 0.36
N LYS A 144 -25.57 -18.26 -0.78
CA LYS A 144 -26.43 -17.99 -1.92
C LYS A 144 -26.86 -19.27 -2.66
N HIS A 145 -25.97 -20.25 -2.81
CA HIS A 145 -26.16 -21.44 -3.64
C HIS A 145 -26.36 -22.74 -2.84
N GLY A 146 -26.22 -22.66 -1.50
CA GLY A 146 -26.41 -23.84 -0.61
C GLY A 146 -25.15 -24.69 -0.44
N ALA A 147 -24.08 -24.40 -1.21
CA ALA A 147 -22.78 -25.07 -1.11
C ALA A 147 -21.65 -24.16 -1.60
N PRO A 148 -20.40 -24.33 -1.10
CA PRO A 148 -19.22 -23.63 -1.60
C PRO A 148 -18.76 -24.28 -2.93
N GLU A 149 -19.43 -23.95 -4.03
CA GLU A 149 -19.22 -24.55 -5.35
C GLU A 149 -19.45 -23.53 -6.46
N GLY A 150 -18.74 -23.68 -7.59
CA GLY A 150 -18.90 -22.90 -8.81
C GLY A 150 -17.60 -22.28 -9.31
N GLU A 151 -17.72 -21.61 -10.45
CA GLU A 151 -16.62 -20.95 -11.14
C GLU A 151 -16.29 -19.62 -10.43
N VAL A 152 -15.00 -19.37 -10.18
CA VAL A 152 -14.50 -18.10 -9.66
C VAL A 152 -13.29 -17.63 -10.47
N ALA A 153 -13.01 -16.33 -10.44
CA ALA A 153 -11.85 -15.74 -11.10
C ALA A 153 -11.09 -14.79 -10.18
N ILE A 154 -9.83 -14.59 -10.49
CA ILE A 154 -8.96 -13.56 -9.85
C ILE A 154 -8.60 -12.51 -10.88
N VAL A 155 -8.71 -11.24 -10.47
CA VAL A 155 -8.25 -10.09 -11.23
C VAL A 155 -7.09 -9.47 -10.47
N ASN A 156 -5.88 -9.59 -11.02
CA ASN A 156 -4.63 -9.06 -10.49
C ASN A 156 -4.33 -7.72 -11.12
N TYR A 157 -4.05 -6.69 -10.32
CA TYR A 157 -3.78 -5.34 -10.79
C TYR A 157 -2.54 -5.24 -11.69
N GLY A 158 -1.50 -6.05 -11.38
CA GLY A 158 -0.29 -6.11 -12.18
C GLY A 158 0.80 -6.98 -11.57
N ALA A 159 1.74 -7.42 -12.38
CA ALA A 159 2.88 -8.20 -11.92
C ALA A 159 4.00 -7.28 -11.39
N GLY A 160 4.65 -7.69 -10.28
CA GLY A 160 5.83 -6.99 -9.74
C GLY A 160 5.79 -6.79 -8.23
N PRO A 161 4.79 -6.10 -7.67
CA PRO A 161 4.69 -5.89 -6.22
C PRO A 161 4.48 -7.20 -5.46
N SER A 162 5.21 -7.37 -4.34
CA SER A 162 5.06 -8.56 -3.50
C SER A 162 3.69 -8.62 -2.82
N SER A 163 3.09 -7.48 -2.47
CA SER A 163 1.77 -7.42 -1.86
C SER A 163 0.69 -8.08 -2.70
N LEU A 164 0.67 -7.81 -4.02
CA LEU A 164 -0.31 -8.40 -4.95
C LEU A 164 -0.13 -9.92 -5.07
N ARG A 165 1.14 -10.37 -5.23
CA ARG A 165 1.47 -11.80 -5.25
C ARG A 165 0.98 -12.51 -4.00
N ASP A 166 1.23 -11.93 -2.84
CA ASP A 166 0.93 -12.54 -1.54
C ASP A 166 -0.60 -12.57 -1.29
N ARG A 167 -1.38 -11.58 -1.77
CA ARG A 167 -2.85 -11.60 -1.76
C ARG A 167 -3.41 -12.74 -2.60
N ILE A 168 -2.86 -12.94 -3.81
CA ILE A 168 -3.25 -14.05 -4.69
C ILE A 168 -2.88 -15.39 -4.05
N GLN A 169 -1.70 -15.49 -3.42
CA GLN A 169 -1.33 -16.71 -2.70
C GLN A 169 -2.37 -17.05 -1.63
N GLY A 170 -2.72 -16.09 -0.77
CA GLY A 170 -3.70 -16.31 0.28
C GLY A 170 -5.09 -16.68 -0.26
N CYS A 171 -5.51 -16.07 -1.37
CA CYS A 171 -6.74 -16.42 -2.06
C CYS A 171 -6.70 -17.87 -2.56
N ASN A 172 -5.63 -18.26 -3.29
CA ASN A 172 -5.49 -19.62 -3.81
C ASN A 172 -5.52 -20.68 -2.70
N GLU A 173 -4.87 -20.44 -1.57
CA GLU A 173 -4.88 -21.34 -0.41
C GLU A 173 -6.31 -21.60 0.11
N VAL A 174 -7.19 -20.60 0.06
CA VAL A 174 -8.60 -20.76 0.38
C VAL A 174 -9.32 -21.55 -0.70
N LEU A 175 -9.20 -21.15 -1.97
CA LEU A 175 -9.90 -21.82 -3.08
C LEU A 175 -9.53 -23.31 -3.17
N ASP A 176 -8.26 -23.65 -2.99
CA ASP A 176 -7.76 -25.04 -2.99
C ASP A 176 -8.36 -25.89 -1.85
N SER A 177 -8.86 -25.28 -0.78
CA SER A 177 -9.51 -25.98 0.33
C SER A 177 -10.97 -26.37 0.04
N TYR A 178 -11.56 -25.85 -1.04
CA TYR A 178 -12.95 -26.10 -1.44
C TYR A 178 -13.03 -26.82 -2.79
N PRO A 179 -13.12 -28.17 -2.82
CA PRO A 179 -13.12 -28.94 -4.07
C PRO A 179 -14.26 -28.62 -5.05
N GLY A 180 -15.33 -27.95 -4.55
CA GLY A 180 -16.45 -27.52 -5.37
C GLY A 180 -16.23 -26.18 -6.06
N ILE A 181 -15.22 -25.43 -5.65
CA ILE A 181 -14.83 -24.15 -6.27
C ILE A 181 -13.81 -24.42 -7.38
N GLU A 182 -14.05 -23.86 -8.55
CA GLU A 182 -13.15 -23.92 -9.70
C GLU A 182 -12.60 -22.54 -10.03
N LEU A 183 -11.28 -22.33 -9.88
CA LEU A 183 -10.60 -21.13 -10.37
C LEU A 183 -10.44 -21.23 -11.89
N VAL A 184 -11.34 -20.60 -12.65
CA VAL A 184 -11.37 -20.67 -14.11
C VAL A 184 -10.37 -19.75 -14.80
N ALA A 185 -9.96 -18.65 -14.14
CA ALA A 185 -8.98 -17.73 -14.69
C ALA A 185 -8.34 -16.84 -13.61
N THR A 186 -7.07 -16.50 -13.85
CA THR A 186 -6.39 -15.35 -13.21
C THR A 186 -5.99 -14.38 -14.32
N LYS A 187 -6.57 -13.18 -14.34
CA LYS A 187 -6.19 -12.10 -15.25
C LYS A 187 -5.10 -11.27 -14.61
N VAL A 188 -4.05 -10.96 -15.37
CA VAL A 188 -2.97 -10.09 -14.91
C VAL A 188 -3.03 -8.77 -15.68
N GLY A 189 -3.21 -7.68 -14.94
CA GLY A 189 -3.35 -6.33 -15.48
C GLY A 189 -2.03 -5.65 -15.79
N ASP A 190 -2.14 -4.37 -16.10
CA ASP A 190 -1.05 -3.49 -16.49
C ASP A 190 -1.00 -2.19 -15.65
N PHE A 191 -1.55 -2.22 -14.44
CA PHE A 191 -1.68 -1.09 -13.53
C PHE A 191 -2.62 0.02 -14.03
N THR A 192 -3.63 -0.34 -14.84
CA THR A 192 -4.67 0.62 -15.30
C THR A 192 -6.08 0.12 -14.98
N THR A 193 -6.98 1.02 -14.55
CA THR A 193 -8.40 0.70 -14.31
C THR A 193 -9.09 0.23 -15.60
N THR A 194 -8.74 0.78 -16.74
CA THR A 194 -9.31 0.38 -18.04
C THR A 194 -9.02 -1.09 -18.34
N ARG A 195 -7.82 -1.57 -18.04
CA ARG A 195 -7.46 -2.97 -18.22
C ARG A 195 -8.27 -3.86 -17.27
N GLN A 196 -8.42 -3.47 -16.02
CA GLN A 196 -9.21 -4.21 -15.02
C GLN A 196 -10.68 -4.32 -15.43
N LEU A 197 -11.28 -3.23 -15.94
CA LEU A 197 -12.64 -3.23 -16.49
C LEU A 197 -12.77 -4.23 -17.66
N ASN A 198 -11.86 -4.16 -18.62
CA ASN A 198 -11.89 -5.04 -19.79
C ASN A 198 -11.70 -6.50 -19.40
N ASP A 199 -10.79 -6.81 -18.48
CA ASP A 199 -10.56 -8.16 -17.99
C ASP A 199 -11.79 -8.71 -17.26
N SER A 200 -12.49 -7.88 -16.47
CA SER A 200 -13.73 -8.26 -15.78
C SER A 200 -14.89 -8.48 -16.75
N LEU A 201 -15.05 -7.62 -17.77
CA LEU A 201 -16.04 -7.81 -18.82
C LEU A 201 -15.79 -9.09 -19.63
N ASP A 202 -14.53 -9.41 -19.94
CA ASP A 202 -14.14 -10.63 -20.61
C ASP A 202 -14.45 -11.88 -19.74
N LEU A 203 -14.15 -11.85 -18.45
CA LEU A 203 -14.48 -12.93 -17.52
C LEU A 203 -15.99 -13.18 -17.46
N ILE A 204 -16.80 -12.12 -17.27
CA ILE A 204 -18.25 -12.21 -17.18
C ILE A 204 -18.86 -12.77 -18.48
N THR A 205 -18.28 -12.43 -19.63
CA THR A 205 -18.77 -12.87 -20.93
C THR A 205 -18.34 -14.30 -21.26
N THR A 206 -17.10 -14.65 -20.91
CA THR A 206 -16.50 -15.96 -21.23
C THR A 206 -17.02 -17.06 -20.33
N PHE A 207 -17.29 -16.76 -19.05
CA PHE A 207 -17.74 -17.72 -18.04
C PHE A 207 -19.15 -17.41 -17.56
N PRO A 208 -20.21 -17.90 -18.25
CA PRO A 208 -21.59 -17.56 -17.92
C PRO A 208 -22.06 -18.10 -16.56
N ASN A 209 -21.33 -19.06 -15.98
CA ASN A 209 -21.59 -19.61 -14.65
C ASN A 209 -20.70 -19.02 -13.56
N LEU A 210 -20.00 -17.93 -13.85
CA LEU A 210 -19.10 -17.28 -12.89
C LEU A 210 -19.89 -16.83 -11.65
N ARG A 211 -19.45 -17.26 -10.47
CA ARG A 211 -20.07 -16.97 -9.17
C ARG A 211 -19.28 -15.99 -8.32
N GLY A 212 -17.97 -15.88 -8.54
CA GLY A 212 -17.13 -15.00 -7.75
C GLY A 212 -16.01 -14.36 -8.52
N ILE A 213 -15.64 -13.13 -8.14
CA ILE A 213 -14.42 -12.42 -8.58
C ILE A 213 -13.72 -11.87 -7.36
N PHE A 214 -12.42 -12.18 -7.24
CA PHE A 214 -11.55 -11.58 -6.26
C PHE A 214 -10.58 -10.63 -6.96
N ASP A 215 -10.56 -9.35 -6.53
CA ASP A 215 -9.63 -8.35 -6.98
C ASP A 215 -8.58 -8.07 -5.90
N ASP A 216 -7.33 -7.98 -6.27
CA ASP A 216 -6.24 -7.82 -5.30
C ASP A 216 -5.83 -6.36 -5.01
N ALA A 217 -6.51 -5.37 -5.61
CA ALA A 217 -6.20 -3.95 -5.42
C ALA A 217 -7.40 -3.03 -5.73
N LEU A 218 -7.32 -1.77 -5.26
CA LEU A 218 -8.31 -0.70 -5.45
C LEU A 218 -8.80 -0.60 -6.91
N PHE A 219 -7.89 -0.52 -7.87
CA PHE A 219 -8.25 -0.30 -9.27
C PHE A 219 -8.89 -1.54 -9.91
N GLY A 220 -8.60 -2.75 -9.40
CA GLY A 220 -9.30 -3.97 -9.74
C GLY A 220 -10.78 -3.87 -9.38
N GLY A 221 -11.05 -3.56 -8.10
CA GLY A 221 -12.42 -3.38 -7.61
C GLY A 221 -13.21 -2.30 -8.34
N LEU A 222 -12.57 -1.18 -8.72
CA LEU A 222 -13.21 -0.15 -9.56
C LEU A 222 -13.60 -0.71 -10.93
N GLY A 223 -12.71 -1.45 -11.58
CA GLY A 223 -12.98 -2.07 -12.88
C GLY A 223 -14.07 -3.13 -12.80
N THR A 224 -13.97 -4.04 -11.84
CA THR A 224 -14.97 -5.11 -11.63
C THR A 224 -16.33 -4.55 -11.22
N GLY A 225 -16.38 -3.57 -10.32
CA GLY A 225 -17.63 -2.93 -9.92
C GLY A 225 -18.33 -2.27 -11.12
N GLN A 226 -17.59 -1.57 -11.96
CA GLN A 226 -18.12 -0.99 -13.21
C GLN A 226 -18.62 -2.08 -14.16
N ALA A 227 -17.85 -3.15 -14.38
CA ALA A 227 -18.24 -4.27 -15.24
C ALA A 227 -19.54 -4.95 -14.77
N LEU A 228 -19.68 -5.16 -13.47
CA LEU A 228 -20.90 -5.74 -12.86
C LEU A 228 -22.12 -4.84 -13.09
N LYS A 229 -21.97 -3.52 -12.97
CA LYS A 229 -23.05 -2.55 -13.25
C LYS A 229 -23.43 -2.53 -14.73
N GLU A 230 -22.46 -2.47 -15.63
CA GLU A 230 -22.69 -2.44 -17.08
C GLU A 230 -23.38 -3.72 -17.59
N THR A 231 -23.04 -4.87 -17.01
CA THR A 231 -23.61 -6.17 -17.40
C THR A 231 -24.87 -6.54 -16.63
N GLY A 232 -25.22 -5.80 -15.58
CA GLY A 232 -26.33 -6.14 -14.69
C GLY A 232 -26.11 -7.42 -13.88
N LYS A 233 -24.86 -7.80 -13.59
CA LYS A 233 -24.47 -9.05 -12.94
C LYS A 233 -24.13 -8.92 -11.45
N ALA A 234 -24.32 -7.75 -10.84
CA ALA A 234 -24.00 -7.51 -9.44
C ALA A 234 -24.78 -8.42 -8.45
N ASP A 235 -25.97 -8.88 -8.85
CA ASP A 235 -26.74 -9.83 -8.05
C ASP A 235 -26.30 -11.29 -8.29
N ASP A 236 -25.68 -11.61 -9.42
CA ASP A 236 -25.30 -12.98 -9.77
C ASP A 236 -23.88 -13.32 -9.27
N ILE A 237 -22.95 -12.39 -9.35
CA ILE A 237 -21.52 -12.57 -9.08
C ILE A 237 -21.13 -11.92 -7.75
N ILE A 238 -20.51 -12.67 -6.87
CA ILE A 238 -19.95 -12.19 -5.60
C ILE A 238 -18.57 -11.59 -5.87
N ALA A 239 -18.42 -10.27 -5.79
CA ALA A 239 -17.13 -9.62 -5.98
C ALA A 239 -16.60 -9.04 -4.65
N VAL A 240 -15.32 -9.31 -4.37
CA VAL A 240 -14.57 -8.82 -3.19
C VAL A 240 -13.25 -8.24 -3.67
N THR A 241 -12.85 -7.08 -3.11
CA THR A 241 -11.62 -6.39 -3.51
C THR A 241 -10.80 -5.92 -2.32
N PHE A 242 -9.61 -5.42 -2.59
CA PHE A 242 -8.79 -4.70 -1.63
C PHE A 242 -8.99 -3.19 -1.73
N ASP A 243 -8.62 -2.52 -0.60
CA ASP A 243 -8.58 -1.08 -0.42
C ASP A 243 -9.96 -0.40 -0.44
N SER A 244 -9.98 0.93 -0.40
CA SER A 244 -11.18 1.75 -0.38
C SER A 244 -11.01 3.01 -1.22
N SER A 245 -12.14 3.51 -1.70
CA SER A 245 -12.35 4.84 -2.27
C SER A 245 -13.82 5.18 -2.15
N ASP A 246 -14.20 6.44 -2.38
CA ASP A 246 -15.60 6.84 -2.37
C ASP A 246 -16.45 5.96 -3.28
N GLU A 247 -15.94 5.58 -4.46
CA GLU A 247 -16.68 4.74 -5.40
C GLU A 247 -16.78 3.29 -4.92
N LEU A 248 -15.73 2.71 -4.33
CA LEU A 248 -15.79 1.35 -3.75
C LEU A 248 -16.75 1.31 -2.55
N ILE A 249 -16.77 2.36 -1.73
CA ILE A 249 -17.74 2.54 -0.64
C ILE A 249 -19.17 2.59 -1.20
N ASN A 250 -19.40 3.31 -2.30
CA ASN A 250 -20.69 3.33 -2.98
C ASN A 250 -21.09 1.95 -3.51
N TYR A 251 -20.14 1.17 -4.06
CA TYR A 251 -20.39 -0.20 -4.52
C TYR A 251 -20.74 -1.16 -3.38
N ILE A 252 -20.20 -0.97 -2.18
CA ILE A 252 -20.65 -1.73 -0.99
C ILE A 252 -22.05 -1.32 -0.59
N ASN A 253 -22.35 0.00 -0.55
CA ASN A 253 -23.64 0.51 -0.11
C ASN A 253 -24.79 0.13 -1.04
N ASP A 254 -24.57 0.01 -2.35
CA ASP A 254 -25.58 -0.38 -3.33
C ASP A 254 -25.55 -1.89 -3.64
N GLY A 255 -24.64 -2.65 -3.02
CA GLY A 255 -24.52 -4.09 -3.14
C GLY A 255 -23.83 -4.57 -4.42
N THR A 256 -23.20 -3.70 -5.19
CA THR A 256 -22.39 -4.11 -6.37
C THR A 256 -21.19 -4.96 -5.96
N LEU A 257 -20.45 -4.53 -4.94
CA LEU A 257 -19.40 -5.32 -4.29
C LEU A 257 -19.90 -5.86 -2.95
N LYS A 258 -19.35 -6.98 -2.52
CA LYS A 258 -19.77 -7.66 -1.28
C LYS A 258 -18.77 -7.51 -0.14
N GLY A 259 -17.54 -7.10 -0.42
CA GLY A 259 -16.52 -6.89 0.59
C GLY A 259 -15.33 -6.08 0.09
N LEU A 260 -14.74 -5.31 1.01
CA LEU A 260 -13.46 -4.64 0.85
C LEU A 260 -12.51 -5.14 1.93
N ILE A 261 -11.28 -5.47 1.56
CA ILE A 261 -10.20 -5.74 2.52
C ILE A 261 -9.40 -4.45 2.63
N ILE A 262 -9.62 -3.68 3.70
CA ILE A 262 -8.93 -2.41 3.91
C ILE A 262 -7.68 -2.59 4.76
N GLN A 263 -6.66 -1.80 4.44
CA GLN A 263 -5.37 -1.75 5.09
C GLN A 263 -5.27 -0.52 6.01
N ASP A 264 -4.08 -0.28 6.58
CA ASP A 264 -3.74 0.95 7.30
C ASP A 264 -2.65 1.75 6.56
N PRO A 265 -2.95 2.38 5.40
CA PRO A 265 -1.97 3.13 4.63
C PRO A 265 -1.41 4.33 5.40
N TRP A 266 -2.25 5.03 6.19
CA TRP A 266 -1.77 6.13 7.02
C TRP A 266 -0.76 5.66 8.07
N GLY A 267 -1.08 4.56 8.75
CA GLY A 267 -0.17 3.94 9.72
C GLY A 267 1.14 3.48 9.10
N MET A 268 1.12 2.93 7.87
CA MET A 268 2.34 2.54 7.15
C MET A 268 3.28 3.74 6.94
N GLY A 269 2.76 4.87 6.48
CA GLY A 269 3.54 6.09 6.30
C GLY A 269 4.08 6.65 7.62
N ASN A 270 3.23 6.74 8.63
CA ASN A 270 3.57 7.29 9.94
C ASN A 270 4.61 6.43 10.67
N MET A 271 4.37 5.13 10.77
CA MET A 271 5.30 4.18 11.39
C MET A 271 6.60 4.03 10.58
N GLY A 272 6.52 4.08 9.26
CA GLY A 272 7.67 4.04 8.37
C GLY A 272 8.65 5.16 8.66
N VAL A 273 8.19 6.41 8.73
CA VAL A 273 9.03 7.58 9.05
C VAL A 273 9.57 7.51 10.47
N LYS A 274 8.73 7.18 11.47
CA LYS A 274 9.19 7.00 12.86
C LYS A 274 10.21 5.89 12.98
N GLY A 275 10.00 4.76 12.30
CA GLY A 275 10.95 3.66 12.24
C GLY A 275 12.27 4.06 11.57
N ALA A 276 12.22 4.77 10.46
CA ALA A 276 13.43 5.27 9.79
C ALA A 276 14.20 6.25 10.68
N PHE A 277 13.51 7.14 11.40
CA PHE A 277 14.11 8.04 12.39
C PHE A 277 14.74 7.27 13.56
N ASP A 278 14.08 6.24 14.06
CA ASP A 278 14.64 5.37 15.12
C ASP A 278 15.90 4.64 14.62
N ALA A 279 15.86 4.07 13.40
CA ALA A 279 16.99 3.34 12.82
C ALA A 279 18.21 4.23 12.60
N MET A 280 18.05 5.46 12.10
CA MET A 280 19.18 6.40 11.92
C MET A 280 19.82 6.81 13.26
N ASN A 281 19.06 6.76 14.36
CA ASN A 281 19.56 7.00 15.71
C ASN A 281 20.10 5.71 16.39
N GLY A 282 20.28 4.62 15.65
CA GLY A 282 20.87 3.37 16.12
C GLY A 282 19.93 2.46 16.92
N LYS A 283 18.61 2.74 16.91
CA LYS A 283 17.62 1.89 17.57
C LYS A 283 17.31 0.68 16.68
N ALA A 284 17.35 -0.52 17.27
CA ALA A 284 16.96 -1.74 16.58
C ALA A 284 15.43 -1.76 16.33
N LEU A 285 15.04 -2.13 15.11
CA LEU A 285 13.65 -2.30 14.72
C LEU A 285 13.28 -3.79 14.63
N PRO A 286 12.00 -4.15 14.79
CA PRO A 286 11.51 -5.47 14.38
C PRO A 286 11.79 -5.69 12.90
N ALA A 287 12.18 -6.91 12.51
CA ALA A 287 12.38 -7.22 11.10
C ALA A 287 11.08 -7.08 10.28
N PHE A 288 9.94 -7.39 10.92
CA PHE A 288 8.61 -7.31 10.32
C PHE A 288 7.60 -6.69 11.32
N THR A 289 6.69 -5.86 10.80
CA THR A 289 5.56 -5.29 11.53
C THR A 289 4.30 -5.43 10.68
N ASP A 290 3.31 -6.19 11.18
CA ASP A 290 1.99 -6.28 10.55
C ASP A 290 1.15 -5.05 10.92
N THR A 291 0.68 -4.32 9.92
CA THR A 291 -0.22 -3.15 10.11
C THR A 291 -1.69 -3.54 10.13
N GLY A 292 -1.99 -4.82 9.91
CA GLY A 292 -3.32 -5.39 9.94
C GLY A 292 -4.13 -5.20 8.65
N ALA A 293 -5.23 -5.96 8.58
CA ALA A 293 -6.27 -5.85 7.57
C ALA A 293 -7.66 -5.93 8.22
N THR A 294 -8.67 -5.38 7.57
CA THR A 294 -10.05 -5.41 8.07
C THR A 294 -11.01 -5.68 6.91
N LEU A 295 -11.88 -6.69 7.07
CA LEU A 295 -12.98 -6.92 6.14
C LEU A 295 -14.10 -5.90 6.41
N VAL A 296 -14.46 -5.15 5.38
CA VAL A 296 -15.58 -4.20 5.37
C VAL A 296 -16.68 -4.73 4.47
N THR A 297 -17.90 -4.76 4.99
CA THR A 297 -19.11 -5.19 4.30
C THR A 297 -20.24 -4.18 4.53
N ALA A 298 -21.38 -4.36 3.86
CA ALA A 298 -22.55 -3.53 4.11
C ALA A 298 -23.02 -3.52 5.58
N ASP A 299 -22.75 -4.60 6.32
CA ASP A 299 -23.18 -4.73 7.72
C ASP A 299 -22.34 -3.89 8.69
N ASN A 300 -21.05 -3.68 8.38
CA ASN A 300 -20.13 -3.00 9.31
C ASN A 300 -19.57 -1.65 8.81
N ILE A 301 -19.76 -1.30 7.55
CA ILE A 301 -19.21 -0.08 6.93
C ILE A 301 -19.58 1.22 7.67
N LYS A 302 -20.69 1.22 8.43
CA LYS A 302 -21.16 2.37 9.22
C LYS A 302 -20.65 2.36 10.67
N ASN A 303 -19.85 1.39 11.07
CA ASN A 303 -19.24 1.38 12.40
C ASN A 303 -18.20 2.49 12.49
N ALA A 304 -18.16 3.20 13.62
CA ALA A 304 -17.29 4.39 13.76
C ALA A 304 -15.80 4.10 13.60
N ASP A 305 -15.34 2.92 14.02
CA ASP A 305 -13.97 2.46 13.85
C ASP A 305 -13.62 2.11 12.39
N ILE A 306 -14.59 1.62 11.63
CA ILE A 306 -14.46 1.36 10.19
C ILE A 306 -14.48 2.68 9.43
N ASP A 307 -15.45 3.56 9.73
CA ASP A 307 -15.56 4.88 9.09
C ASP A 307 -14.26 5.69 9.24
N ALA A 308 -13.64 5.68 10.42
CA ALA A 308 -12.36 6.36 10.65
C ALA A 308 -11.20 5.80 9.79
N LYS A 309 -11.25 4.51 9.43
CA LYS A 309 -10.26 3.90 8.53
C LYS A 309 -10.54 4.19 7.06
N LEU A 310 -11.82 4.25 6.69
CA LEU A 310 -12.26 4.54 5.32
C LEU A 310 -12.06 6.02 4.95
N ASN A 311 -12.22 6.90 5.94
CA ASN A 311 -12.19 8.35 5.77
C ASN A 311 -11.13 8.99 6.70
N PRO A 312 -9.84 8.65 6.58
CA PRO A 312 -8.81 9.25 7.41
C PRO A 312 -8.72 10.75 7.16
N SER A 313 -8.52 11.54 8.23
CA SER A 313 -8.26 12.97 8.09
C SER A 313 -6.90 13.18 7.43
N LEU A 314 -6.86 13.82 6.27
CA LEU A 314 -5.63 14.17 5.55
C LEU A 314 -5.29 15.64 5.83
N ASP A 315 -4.70 15.90 6.98
CA ASP A 315 -4.47 17.26 7.50
C ASP A 315 -3.06 17.78 7.20
N CYS A 316 -2.13 16.88 6.85
CA CYS A 316 -0.76 17.25 6.56
C CYS A 316 -0.63 17.70 5.10
N LYS A 317 -0.38 19.00 4.93
CA LYS A 317 -0.07 19.55 3.60
C LYS A 317 1.45 19.65 3.47
N PRO A 318 2.02 19.14 2.35
CA PRO A 318 3.45 19.26 2.06
C PRO A 318 3.88 20.70 1.83
#